data_fa25cccbc60df39f8b66d12dd3229484
#
_entry.id   fa25cccbc60df39f8b66d12dd3229484
#
_cell.length_a   1.000
_cell.length_b   1.000
_cell.length_c   1.000
_cell.angle_alpha   90.00
_cell.angle_beta   90.00
_cell.angle_gamma   90.00
#
_symmetry.space_group_name_H-M   'P 1'
#
loop_
_entity.id
_entity.type
_entity.pdbx_description
1 polymer ?
#
loop_
_entity_poly.entity_id
_entity_poly.type
_entity_poly.pdbx_seq_one_letter_code
_entity_poly.pdbx_strand_id
1 'polypeptide(L)'
;MKGLVIKNTGSWYQVKTDDGQSIECKIKGNFRLKGIRSTNPVAVGDRVQIILNQEGTAFISEIEDRKNYIVRRSSNLSKQSHILAANLDQCMLVVTINYPETSTIFIDRFLASAEAYRVPVKLVFNKVDAYDEDELRYLDALINLYTQIGYPCFKVSAKNGNGVEEIKKALESKITLFSGHSGLSLIHISEPTR
;
A
#
# COMPACT_ATOMS: atom_id res chain seq x y z
N MET A 1 24.18 1.26 -9.93
CA MET A 1 23.59 2.24 -9.00
C MET A 1 22.45 1.53 -8.26
N LYS A 2 22.19 1.90 -7.00
CA LYS A 2 21.04 1.38 -6.23
C LYS A 2 19.94 2.42 -6.12
N GLY A 3 18.69 1.97 -5.98
CA GLY A 3 17.56 2.86 -5.80
C GLY A 3 16.28 2.12 -5.38
N LEU A 4 15.25 2.91 -5.11
CA LEU A 4 13.91 2.47 -4.71
C LEU A 4 12.95 2.65 -5.87
N VAL A 5 12.17 1.64 -6.19
CA VAL A 5 11.08 1.74 -7.18
C VAL A 5 9.93 2.54 -6.58
N ILE A 6 9.63 3.69 -7.15
CA ILE A 6 8.57 4.60 -6.66
C ILE A 6 7.33 4.62 -7.55
N LYS A 7 7.43 4.15 -8.79
CA LYS A 7 6.30 4.08 -9.72
C LYS A 7 6.47 2.91 -10.69
N ASN A 8 5.35 2.30 -11.06
CA ASN A 8 5.28 1.22 -12.05
C ASN A 8 4.11 1.53 -13.01
N THR A 9 4.40 1.59 -14.31
CA THR A 9 3.43 1.82 -15.40
C THR A 9 3.39 0.65 -16.37
N GLY A 10 3.57 -0.58 -15.87
CA GLY A 10 3.58 -1.81 -16.66
C GLY A 10 4.95 -2.15 -17.22
N SER A 11 5.40 -1.44 -18.26
CA SER A 11 6.70 -1.69 -18.91
C SER A 11 7.83 -0.79 -18.40
N TRP A 12 7.50 0.29 -17.71
CA TRP A 12 8.42 1.28 -17.21
C TRP A 12 8.34 1.42 -15.70
N TYR A 13 9.49 1.64 -15.08
CA TYR A 13 9.65 1.81 -13.65
C TYR A 13 10.37 3.13 -13.39
N GLN A 14 9.86 3.93 -12.48
CA GLN A 14 10.58 5.09 -11.99
C GLN A 14 11.31 4.68 -10.72
N VAL A 15 12.63 4.83 -10.74
CA VAL A 15 13.52 4.48 -9.63
C VAL A 15 14.14 5.76 -9.07
N LYS A 16 13.94 5.99 -7.77
CA LYS A 16 14.64 7.04 -7.04
C LYS A 16 15.95 6.44 -6.52
N THR A 17 17.07 6.92 -7.03
CA THR A 17 18.40 6.47 -6.64
C THR A 17 18.80 6.96 -5.26
N ASP A 18 19.80 6.35 -4.66
CA ASP A 18 20.26 6.72 -3.30
C ASP A 18 20.90 8.12 -3.25
N ASP A 19 21.35 8.66 -4.39
CA ASP A 19 21.80 10.04 -4.56
C ASP A 19 20.66 11.03 -4.88
N GLY A 20 19.39 10.56 -4.85
CA GLY A 20 18.19 11.39 -4.98
C GLY A 20 17.68 11.63 -6.40
N GLN A 21 18.35 11.11 -7.43
CA GLN A 21 17.91 11.24 -8.83
C GLN A 21 16.69 10.34 -9.09
N SER A 22 15.84 10.74 -10.03
CA SER A 22 14.71 9.95 -10.50
C SER A 22 14.98 9.49 -11.93
N ILE A 23 15.10 8.17 -12.12
CA ILE A 23 15.50 7.57 -13.40
C ILE A 23 14.39 6.62 -13.87
N GLU A 24 14.02 6.74 -15.16
CA GLU A 24 13.13 5.79 -15.81
C GLU A 24 13.90 4.54 -16.25
N CYS A 25 13.41 3.38 -15.83
CA CYS A 25 14.06 2.11 -16.07
C CYS A 25 13.13 1.10 -16.74
N LYS A 26 13.73 0.19 -17.52
CA LYS A 26 13.07 -1.03 -18.01
C LYS A 26 13.63 -2.25 -17.30
N ILE A 27 12.95 -3.39 -17.41
CA ILE A 27 13.50 -4.69 -17.00
C ILE A 27 14.27 -5.28 -18.17
N LYS A 28 15.44 -5.86 -17.90
CA LYS A 28 16.20 -6.61 -18.91
C LYS A 28 15.47 -7.93 -19.21
N GLY A 29 15.28 -8.27 -20.51
CA GLY A 29 14.35 -9.31 -20.99
C GLY A 29 14.45 -10.73 -20.43
N ASN A 30 15.52 -11.09 -19.70
CA ASN A 30 15.70 -12.40 -19.05
C ASN A 30 15.53 -12.38 -17.54
N PHE A 31 14.89 -11.32 -17.00
CA PHE A 31 14.74 -11.15 -15.56
C PHE A 31 13.66 -12.10 -15.01
N ARG A 32 14.06 -13.23 -14.46
CA ARG A 32 13.17 -14.17 -13.76
C ARG A 32 13.54 -14.21 -12.30
N LEU A 33 12.65 -13.71 -11.42
CA LEU A 33 12.78 -13.98 -9.99
C LEU A 33 12.61 -15.47 -9.71
N LYS A 34 13.60 -16.09 -9.07
CA LYS A 34 13.50 -17.47 -8.61
C LYS A 34 12.31 -17.59 -7.65
N GLY A 35 11.29 -18.36 -8.05
CA GLY A 35 10.16 -18.74 -7.19
C GLY A 35 8.90 -17.90 -7.27
N ILE A 36 8.87 -16.74 -7.93
CA ILE A 36 7.66 -15.92 -8.06
C ILE A 36 7.14 -15.99 -9.50
N ARG A 37 6.00 -16.66 -9.69
CA ARG A 37 5.24 -16.63 -10.95
C ARG A 37 4.38 -15.37 -10.98
N SER A 38 4.98 -14.22 -11.21
CA SER A 38 4.29 -12.94 -11.40
C SER A 38 4.49 -12.45 -12.82
N THR A 39 3.44 -11.84 -13.40
CA THR A 39 3.54 -11.14 -14.71
C THR A 39 4.42 -9.90 -14.60
N ASN A 40 4.59 -9.35 -13.42
CA ASN A 40 5.41 -8.18 -13.14
C ASN A 40 6.35 -8.47 -11.98
N PRO A 41 7.63 -8.79 -12.25
CA PRO A 41 8.56 -9.22 -11.21
C PRO A 41 8.97 -8.07 -10.26
N VAL A 42 8.89 -6.82 -10.71
CA VAL A 42 9.25 -5.62 -9.94
C VAL A 42 8.00 -4.92 -9.44
N ALA A 43 7.97 -4.59 -8.16
CA ALA A 43 6.89 -3.87 -7.51
C ALA A 43 7.35 -2.51 -6.97
N VAL A 44 6.41 -1.60 -6.75
CA VAL A 44 6.69 -0.36 -6.00
C VAL A 44 7.16 -0.72 -4.60
N GLY A 45 8.21 -0.06 -4.13
CA GLY A 45 8.87 -0.37 -2.86
C GLY A 45 10.05 -1.35 -2.96
N ASP A 46 10.31 -1.94 -4.14
CA ASP A 46 11.50 -2.76 -4.34
C ASP A 46 12.78 -1.92 -4.33
N ARG A 47 13.80 -2.42 -3.63
CA ARG A 47 15.17 -1.95 -3.76
C ARG A 47 15.81 -2.69 -4.93
N VAL A 48 16.38 -1.92 -5.87
CA VAL A 48 16.88 -2.47 -7.13
C VAL A 48 18.28 -1.95 -7.47
N GLN A 49 19.02 -2.76 -8.24
CA GLN A 49 20.22 -2.31 -8.91
C GLN A 49 19.86 -1.91 -10.35
N ILE A 50 20.37 -0.76 -10.80
CA ILE A 50 20.17 -0.27 -12.14
C ILE A 50 21.51 -0.07 -12.86
N ILE A 51 21.51 -0.34 -14.16
CA ILE A 51 22.63 -0.18 -15.07
C ILE A 51 22.20 0.79 -16.17
N LEU A 52 23.00 1.83 -16.38
CA LEU A 52 22.85 2.73 -17.52
C LEU A 52 23.52 2.09 -18.73
N ASN A 53 22.85 2.07 -19.87
CA ASN A 53 23.50 1.73 -21.13
C ASN A 53 24.13 2.97 -21.77
N GLN A 54 24.89 2.78 -22.85
CA GLN A 54 25.57 3.86 -23.59
C GLN A 54 24.60 4.84 -24.25
N GLU A 55 23.32 4.45 -24.43
CA GLU A 55 22.27 5.27 -25.05
C GLU A 55 21.44 6.06 -24.01
N GLY A 56 21.82 6.02 -22.72
CA GLY A 56 21.13 6.72 -21.64
C GLY A 56 19.87 6.02 -21.12
N THR A 57 19.53 4.82 -21.64
CA THR A 57 18.43 4.02 -21.09
C THR A 57 18.91 3.23 -19.87
N ALA A 58 18.11 3.25 -18.80
CA ALA A 58 18.41 2.52 -17.58
C ALA A 58 17.67 1.17 -17.54
N PHE A 59 18.34 0.14 -17.04
CA PHE A 59 17.78 -1.19 -16.86
C PHE A 59 17.91 -1.65 -15.42
N ILE A 60 16.82 -2.21 -14.89
CA ILE A 60 16.84 -2.96 -13.62
C ILE A 60 17.54 -4.29 -13.90
N SER A 61 18.67 -4.51 -13.22
CA SER A 61 19.49 -5.72 -13.34
C SER A 61 19.27 -6.70 -12.21
N GLU A 62 18.86 -6.21 -11.03
CA GLU A 62 18.69 -7.04 -9.83
C GLU A 62 17.64 -6.41 -8.91
N ILE A 63 16.91 -7.28 -8.16
CA ILE A 63 16.02 -6.88 -7.07
C ILE A 63 16.62 -7.45 -5.78
N GLU A 64 16.77 -6.60 -4.76
CA GLU A 64 17.19 -7.03 -3.43
C GLU A 64 16.10 -7.86 -2.74
N ASP A 65 16.46 -8.68 -1.75
CA ASP A 65 15.49 -9.46 -0.99
C ASP A 65 14.45 -8.58 -0.32
N ARG A 66 13.19 -8.98 -0.45
CA ARG A 66 12.06 -8.26 0.14
C ARG A 66 11.87 -8.65 1.60
N LYS A 67 11.76 -7.66 2.51
CA LYS A 67 11.37 -7.92 3.89
C LYS A 67 9.92 -8.40 4.02
N ASN A 68 9.05 -7.87 3.16
CA ASN A 68 7.62 -8.19 3.08
C ASN A 68 7.04 -7.67 1.76
N TYR A 69 5.80 -8.05 1.48
CA TYR A 69 5.05 -7.56 0.32
C TYR A 69 3.55 -7.84 0.48
N ILE A 70 2.71 -7.16 -0.29
CA ILE A 70 1.28 -7.44 -0.40
C ILE A 70 0.93 -7.91 -1.80
N VAL A 71 0.11 -8.96 -1.88
CA VAL A 71 -0.36 -9.52 -3.16
C VAL A 71 -1.85 -9.31 -3.35
N ARG A 72 -2.24 -9.05 -4.58
CA ARG A 72 -3.62 -9.16 -5.03
C ARG A 72 -3.76 -10.42 -5.87
N ARG A 73 -4.66 -11.32 -5.47
CA ARG A 73 -5.03 -12.45 -6.32
C ARG A 73 -5.84 -11.93 -7.50
N SER A 74 -5.51 -12.40 -8.70
CA SER A 74 -6.37 -12.17 -9.87
C SER A 74 -7.70 -12.89 -9.66
N SER A 75 -8.81 -12.22 -9.95
CA SER A 75 -10.17 -12.83 -9.95
C SER A 75 -10.35 -13.86 -11.05
N ASN A 76 -9.53 -13.84 -12.07
CA ASN A 76 -9.53 -14.82 -13.13
C ASN A 76 -8.66 -16.02 -12.73
N LEU A 77 -9.05 -17.23 -13.18
CA LEU A 77 -8.45 -18.54 -12.95
C LEU A 77 -6.94 -18.67 -13.24
N SER A 78 -6.25 -17.59 -13.59
CA SER A 78 -4.80 -17.56 -13.71
C SER A 78 -4.17 -17.66 -12.32
N LYS A 79 -3.33 -18.66 -12.10
CA LYS A 79 -2.52 -18.88 -10.89
C LYS A 79 -1.49 -17.74 -10.62
N GLN A 80 -1.69 -16.56 -11.17
CA GLN A 80 -0.78 -15.44 -11.11
C GLN A 80 -1.23 -14.45 -10.03
N SER A 81 -0.38 -14.24 -9.06
CA SER A 81 -0.54 -13.18 -8.06
C SER A 81 0.20 -11.92 -8.51
N HIS A 82 -0.42 -10.76 -8.34
CA HIS A 82 0.23 -9.48 -8.57
C HIS A 82 0.71 -8.91 -7.23
N ILE A 83 1.99 -8.61 -7.15
CA ILE A 83 2.55 -7.89 -6.00
C ILE A 83 2.16 -6.42 -6.16
N LEU A 84 1.41 -5.90 -5.21
CA LEU A 84 0.96 -4.50 -5.19
C LEU A 84 2.08 -3.57 -4.75
N ALA A 85 2.75 -3.93 -3.65
CA ALA A 85 3.85 -3.19 -3.08
C ALA A 85 4.75 -4.11 -2.24
N ALA A 86 6.00 -3.72 -2.05
CA ALA A 86 7.01 -4.46 -1.30
C ALA A 86 7.75 -3.55 -0.31
N ASN A 87 8.45 -4.16 0.66
CA ASN A 87 9.28 -3.47 1.66
C ASN A 87 8.52 -2.40 2.46
N LEU A 88 7.27 -2.69 2.79
CA LEU A 88 6.38 -1.79 3.51
C LEU A 88 6.73 -1.73 4.99
N ASP A 89 6.70 -0.55 5.58
CA ASP A 89 6.77 -0.38 7.03
C ASP A 89 5.38 -0.55 7.65
N GLN A 90 4.32 -0.21 6.91
CA GLN A 90 2.94 -0.39 7.32
C GLN A 90 1.97 -0.32 6.14
N CYS A 91 0.74 -0.79 6.38
CA CYS A 91 -0.41 -0.55 5.51
C CYS A 91 -1.48 0.19 6.31
N MET A 92 -2.10 1.21 5.72
CA MET A 92 -3.31 1.84 6.23
C MET A 92 -4.50 1.35 5.41
N LEU A 93 -5.33 0.51 6.01
CA LEU A 93 -6.57 0.05 5.42
C LEU A 93 -7.67 1.06 5.75
N VAL A 94 -8.06 1.84 4.75
CA VAL A 94 -9.16 2.81 4.89
C VAL A 94 -10.48 2.09 4.68
N VAL A 95 -11.35 2.24 5.65
CA VAL A 95 -12.67 1.59 5.72
C VAL A 95 -13.75 2.60 6.13
N THR A 96 -14.99 2.26 5.84
CA THR A 96 -16.17 3.01 6.28
C THR A 96 -17.23 2.02 6.75
N ILE A 97 -17.99 2.37 7.78
CA ILE A 97 -19.11 1.52 8.24
C ILE A 97 -20.34 1.68 7.34
N ASN A 98 -20.41 2.82 6.62
CA ASN A 98 -21.47 3.11 5.64
C ASN A 98 -20.96 4.08 4.56
N TYR A 99 -21.68 4.23 3.45
CA TYR A 99 -21.48 5.22 2.37
C TYR A 99 -20.13 5.16 1.61
N PRO A 100 -19.65 4.00 1.06
CA PRO A 100 -20.22 2.66 1.07
C PRO A 100 -19.80 1.86 2.29
N GLU A 101 -20.56 0.83 2.62
CA GLU A 101 -20.20 -0.12 3.68
C GLU A 101 -18.95 -0.93 3.31
N THR A 102 -18.03 -1.06 4.26
CA THR A 102 -16.93 -2.02 4.21
C THR A 102 -17.24 -3.16 5.18
N SER A 103 -17.54 -4.33 4.66
CA SER A 103 -17.89 -5.48 5.51
C SER A 103 -16.71 -5.89 6.40
N THR A 104 -17.01 -6.33 7.62
CA THR A 104 -16.00 -6.89 8.55
C THR A 104 -15.29 -8.10 7.95
N ILE A 105 -16.00 -8.92 7.16
CA ILE A 105 -15.40 -10.06 6.43
C ILE A 105 -14.27 -9.59 5.50
N PHE A 106 -14.44 -8.46 4.83
CA PHE A 106 -13.37 -7.91 3.99
C PHE A 106 -12.19 -7.43 4.83
N ILE A 107 -12.46 -6.73 5.94
CA ILE A 107 -11.42 -6.26 6.87
C ILE A 107 -10.62 -7.47 7.38
N ASP A 108 -11.28 -8.48 7.91
CA ASP A 108 -10.63 -9.66 8.48
C ASP A 108 -9.79 -10.44 7.47
N ARG A 109 -10.31 -10.61 6.24
CA ARG A 109 -9.56 -11.25 5.15
C ARG A 109 -8.33 -10.44 4.74
N PHE A 110 -8.45 -9.12 4.74
CA PHE A 110 -7.31 -8.24 4.44
C PHE A 110 -6.25 -8.35 5.53
N LEU A 111 -6.66 -8.27 6.81
CA LEU A 111 -5.76 -8.40 7.96
C LEU A 111 -5.04 -9.74 7.95
N ALA A 112 -5.77 -10.85 7.78
CA ALA A 112 -5.17 -12.19 7.69
C ALA A 112 -4.17 -12.32 6.52
N SER A 113 -4.47 -11.70 5.38
CA SER A 113 -3.54 -11.67 4.25
C SER A 113 -2.28 -10.86 4.56
N ALA A 114 -2.43 -9.70 5.19
CA ALA A 114 -1.31 -8.84 5.56
C ALA A 114 -0.39 -9.52 6.59
N GLU A 115 -0.96 -10.18 7.58
CA GLU A 115 -0.23 -10.99 8.56
C GLU A 115 0.60 -12.10 7.90
N ALA A 116 -0.01 -12.83 6.95
CA ALA A 116 0.69 -13.90 6.21
C ALA A 116 1.93 -13.40 5.47
N TYR A 117 1.95 -12.13 5.07
CA TYR A 117 3.06 -11.48 4.39
C TYR A 117 3.87 -10.52 5.27
N ARG A 118 3.63 -10.52 6.59
CA ARG A 118 4.36 -9.72 7.59
C ARG A 118 4.28 -8.22 7.35
N VAL A 119 3.11 -7.73 6.93
CA VAL A 119 2.85 -6.30 6.74
C VAL A 119 2.01 -5.79 7.90
N PRO A 120 2.53 -4.90 8.76
CA PRO A 120 1.75 -4.29 9.83
C PRO A 120 0.58 -3.46 9.26
N VAL A 121 -0.62 -3.64 9.80
CA VAL A 121 -1.82 -2.91 9.35
C VAL A 121 -2.34 -1.99 10.44
N LYS A 122 -2.79 -0.81 10.02
CA LYS A 122 -3.59 0.13 10.80
C LYS A 122 -4.91 0.36 10.11
N LEU A 123 -6.01 0.40 10.87
CA LEU A 123 -7.35 0.66 10.35
C LEU A 123 -7.66 2.16 10.42
N VAL A 124 -8.15 2.70 9.33
CA VAL A 124 -8.54 4.12 9.23
C VAL A 124 -10.03 4.18 8.92
N PHE A 125 -10.85 4.40 9.94
CA PHE A 125 -12.30 4.56 9.80
C PHE A 125 -12.61 5.99 9.35
N ASN A 126 -12.93 6.14 8.07
CA ASN A 126 -13.20 7.45 7.45
C ASN A 126 -14.68 7.78 7.45
N LYS A 127 -14.99 9.05 7.14
CA LYS A 127 -16.35 9.64 7.03
C LYS A 127 -17.11 9.72 8.34
N VAL A 128 -16.41 9.85 9.46
CA VAL A 128 -17.07 9.97 10.78
C VAL A 128 -18.02 11.17 10.90
N ASP A 129 -17.90 12.15 10.00
CA ASP A 129 -18.79 13.30 9.87
C ASP A 129 -20.15 12.98 9.27
N ALA A 130 -20.30 11.79 8.67
CA ALA A 130 -21.53 11.37 8.00
C ALA A 130 -22.36 10.37 8.83
N TYR A 131 -21.87 9.95 9.99
CA TYR A 131 -22.51 8.93 10.81
C TYR A 131 -23.45 9.51 11.85
N ASP A 132 -24.59 8.85 12.07
CA ASP A 132 -25.48 9.13 13.18
C ASP A 132 -24.99 8.52 14.51
N GLU A 133 -25.77 8.71 15.58
CA GLU A 133 -25.37 8.24 16.92
C GLU A 133 -25.29 6.70 17.03
N ASP A 134 -26.14 5.97 16.33
CA ASP A 134 -26.13 4.50 16.34
C ASP A 134 -24.95 3.97 15.55
N GLU A 135 -24.67 4.57 14.41
CA GLU A 135 -23.50 4.28 13.58
C GLU A 135 -22.19 4.58 14.33
N LEU A 136 -22.13 5.68 15.08
CA LEU A 136 -20.96 6.02 15.91
C LEU A 136 -20.77 5.02 17.07
N ARG A 137 -21.85 4.55 17.70
CA ARG A 137 -21.77 3.48 18.72
C ARG A 137 -21.25 2.16 18.13
N TYR A 138 -21.73 1.81 16.95
CA TYR A 138 -21.21 0.64 16.23
C TYR A 138 -19.74 0.78 15.84
N LEU A 139 -19.36 1.95 15.35
CA LEU A 139 -17.96 2.27 15.05
C LEU A 139 -17.06 2.12 16.28
N ASP A 140 -17.50 2.63 17.44
CA ASP A 140 -16.75 2.51 18.69
C ASP A 140 -16.57 1.05 19.13
N ALA A 141 -17.60 0.23 18.96
CA ALA A 141 -17.50 -1.20 19.23
C ALA A 141 -16.49 -1.90 18.30
N LEU A 142 -16.48 -1.56 16.99
CA LEU A 142 -15.51 -2.10 16.05
C LEU A 142 -14.08 -1.67 16.37
N ILE A 143 -13.87 -0.40 16.68
CA ILE A 143 -12.56 0.12 17.07
C ILE A 143 -12.03 -0.59 18.31
N ASN A 144 -12.89 -0.76 19.31
CA ASN A 144 -12.54 -1.49 20.52
C ASN A 144 -12.12 -2.93 20.20
N LEU A 145 -12.93 -3.64 19.39
CA LEU A 145 -12.64 -5.01 18.96
C LEU A 145 -11.26 -5.11 18.28
N TYR A 146 -11.01 -4.30 17.23
CA TYR A 146 -9.77 -4.40 16.47
C TYR A 146 -8.56 -3.94 17.28
N THR A 147 -8.73 -2.95 18.17
CA THR A 147 -7.66 -2.50 19.07
C THR A 147 -7.28 -3.59 20.06
N GLN A 148 -8.26 -4.30 20.64
CA GLN A 148 -8.01 -5.41 21.58
C GLN A 148 -7.23 -6.56 20.94
N ILE A 149 -7.44 -6.84 19.66
CA ILE A 149 -6.69 -7.86 18.92
C ILE A 149 -5.39 -7.33 18.30
N GLY A 150 -5.00 -6.07 18.62
CA GLY A 150 -3.68 -5.53 18.31
C GLY A 150 -3.58 -4.65 17.07
N TYR A 151 -4.69 -4.27 16.42
CA TYR A 151 -4.67 -3.36 15.27
C TYR A 151 -4.96 -1.92 15.68
N PRO A 152 -4.00 -0.99 15.54
CA PRO A 152 -4.24 0.43 15.78
C PRO A 152 -5.34 0.97 14.87
N CYS A 153 -6.29 1.72 15.44
CA CYS A 153 -7.42 2.29 14.74
C CYS A 153 -7.43 3.81 14.83
N PHE A 154 -7.80 4.46 13.73
CA PHE A 154 -7.97 5.92 13.64
C PHE A 154 -9.38 6.26 13.20
N LYS A 155 -9.99 7.27 13.84
CA LYS A 155 -11.23 7.89 13.40
C LYS A 155 -10.90 9.14 12.60
N VAL A 156 -11.36 9.22 11.35
CA VAL A 156 -11.06 10.39 10.50
C VAL A 156 -12.29 10.87 9.73
N SER A 157 -12.28 12.15 9.43
CA SER A 157 -13.07 12.74 8.36
C SER A 157 -12.12 13.43 7.40
N ALA A 158 -11.83 12.80 6.28
CA ALA A 158 -11.01 13.41 5.24
C ALA A 158 -11.64 14.70 4.68
N LYS A 159 -12.97 14.81 4.73
CA LYS A 159 -13.71 15.98 4.29
C LYS A 159 -13.49 17.20 5.20
N ASN A 160 -13.51 17.00 6.51
CA ASN A 160 -13.43 18.07 7.51
C ASN A 160 -12.01 18.22 8.10
N GLY A 161 -11.10 17.32 7.76
CA GLY A 161 -9.73 17.31 8.29
C GLY A 161 -9.58 16.69 9.69
N ASN A 162 -10.67 16.25 10.32
CA ASN A 162 -10.61 15.63 11.65
C ASN A 162 -9.81 14.33 11.63
N GLY A 163 -8.84 14.16 12.54
CA GLY A 163 -7.99 12.97 12.65
C GLY A 163 -6.88 12.88 11.59
N VAL A 164 -6.83 13.77 10.59
CA VAL A 164 -5.84 13.71 9.50
C VAL A 164 -4.42 13.98 10.01
N GLU A 165 -4.24 14.88 10.98
CA GLU A 165 -2.92 15.16 11.56
C GLU A 165 -2.33 13.95 12.30
N GLU A 166 -3.16 13.12 12.92
CA GLU A 166 -2.70 11.87 13.54
C GLU A 166 -2.22 10.87 12.47
N ILE A 167 -2.93 10.80 11.33
CA ILE A 167 -2.49 10.00 10.19
C ILE A 167 -1.15 10.51 9.66
N LYS A 168 -0.99 11.83 9.46
CA LYS A 168 0.27 12.41 8.99
C LYS A 168 1.44 12.03 9.88
N LYS A 169 1.30 12.18 11.20
CA LYS A 169 2.31 11.75 12.17
C LYS A 169 2.64 10.25 12.07
N ALA A 170 1.61 9.42 11.84
CA ALA A 170 1.80 7.98 11.69
C ALA A 170 2.49 7.58 10.37
N LEU A 171 2.53 8.48 9.37
CA LEU A 171 3.19 8.28 8.08
C LEU A 171 4.66 8.72 8.09
N GLU A 172 5.08 9.57 9.01
CA GLU A 172 6.42 10.15 9.03
C GLU A 172 7.51 9.07 8.96
N SER A 173 8.42 9.24 8.01
CA SER A 173 9.57 8.35 7.78
C SER A 173 9.22 6.89 7.53
N LYS A 174 8.02 6.59 7.00
CA LYS A 174 7.56 5.23 6.71
C LYS A 174 7.11 5.05 5.28
N ILE A 175 7.46 3.90 4.72
CA ILE A 175 6.89 3.42 3.46
C ILE A 175 5.53 2.82 3.78
N THR A 176 4.45 3.53 3.41
CA THR A 176 3.08 3.17 3.75
C THR A 176 2.28 2.86 2.50
N LEU A 177 1.61 1.71 2.49
CA LEU A 177 0.57 1.41 1.51
C LEU A 177 -0.79 1.88 2.03
N PHE A 178 -1.48 2.72 1.26
CA PHE A 178 -2.91 2.95 1.45
C PHE A 178 -3.72 1.95 0.63
N SER A 179 -4.67 1.31 1.26
CA SER A 179 -5.60 0.37 0.62
C SER A 179 -7.03 0.64 1.10
N GLY A 180 -8.01 0.33 0.26
CA GLY A 180 -9.44 0.48 0.59
C GLY A 180 -10.31 0.33 -0.64
N HIS A 181 -11.62 0.31 -0.44
CA HIS A 181 -12.59 0.25 -1.52
C HIS A 181 -12.69 1.57 -2.30
N SER A 182 -13.28 1.53 -3.48
CA SER A 182 -13.62 2.75 -4.24
C SER A 182 -14.62 3.62 -3.46
N GLY A 183 -14.50 4.94 -3.60
CA GLY A 183 -15.40 5.90 -2.93
C GLY A 183 -15.02 6.26 -1.49
N LEU A 184 -13.86 5.82 -0.99
CA LEU A 184 -13.39 6.11 0.38
C LEU A 184 -12.58 7.40 0.50
N SER A 185 -12.49 8.20 -0.55
CA SER A 185 -11.77 9.49 -0.57
C SER A 185 -10.29 9.38 -0.18
N LEU A 186 -9.62 8.29 -0.61
CA LEU A 186 -8.21 8.01 -0.30
C LEU A 186 -7.27 9.14 -0.69
N ILE A 187 -7.55 9.83 -1.81
CA ILE A 187 -6.73 10.94 -2.31
C ILE A 187 -6.67 12.11 -1.33
N HIS A 188 -7.75 12.41 -0.60
CA HIS A 188 -7.77 13.49 0.39
C HIS A 188 -6.97 13.18 1.66
N ILE A 189 -6.67 11.89 1.90
CA ILE A 189 -5.84 11.46 3.03
C ILE A 189 -4.37 11.41 2.62
N SER A 190 -4.08 10.99 1.38
CA SER A 190 -2.72 10.71 0.91
C SER A 190 -2.03 11.88 0.22
N GLU A 191 -2.78 12.85 -0.31
CA GLU A 191 -2.15 14.04 -0.91
C GLU A 191 -1.78 15.05 0.18
N PRO A 192 -0.50 15.53 0.19
CA PRO A 192 -0.17 16.67 1.02
C PRO A 192 -0.95 17.87 0.49
N THR A 193 -1.76 18.48 1.35
CA THR A 193 -2.35 19.80 1.05
C THR A 193 -1.23 20.76 0.68
N ARG A 194 -1.27 21.24 -0.56
CA ARG A 194 -0.38 22.30 -1.06
C ARG A 194 -0.57 23.58 -0.28
#